data_f8d0f43c324eab2365c0a1860b89ad0d
#
_entry.id   f8d0f43c324eab2365c0a1860b89ad0d
#
_cell.length_a   1.000
_cell.length_b   1.000
_cell.length_c   1.000
_cell.angle_alpha   90.00
_cell.angle_beta   90.00
_cell.angle_gamma   90.00
#
_symmetry.space_group_name_H-M   'P 1'
#
loop_
_entity.id
_entity.type
_entity.pdbx_description
1 polymer ?
#
loop_
_entity_poly.entity_id
_entity_poly.type
_entity_poly.pdbx_seq_one_letter_code
_entity_poly.pdbx_strand_id
1 'polypeptide(L)'
;MANANKLTLFIVIFMLMGILSGAAIHAYATPTTVSAWADNITLLTDLFLRLIKMVIAPLVFSTLTVGIMRLGETATIGRVGGKAMVWFITSSVLSILVGLVIVTFQHPGAGLNLAVPKEAVDTGLAVSGMSLKGFLSHTIPTSITEAMANNEILQIVVFSMFFGIAGASLGEKFNAPLVAALNVVSHIMLKVTGYVMYVAPLAIFAAISSVIASQGLGILLNYASFIGGYYLAVLLTSAVLIAVSYMVLKKEVFRLLNMLKDPVLVAFTTSSSEAAYPKTLERLVKFGCSRNIVSFVLPIGYSFNLVGSMVYCSFAAMFIAQAYNVPLSFSEITVMMLTLMLASKGIAGVPRSALVVLAATIPSFNIPVAGILLLMGIDHFLDMGRSAINVLGNGIATAMLSKNEGLLTDEEAQPDWEVEKAEA
;
A
#
# COMPACT_ATOMS: atom_id res chain seq x y z
N MET A 1 -23.00 8.85 7.10
CA MET A 1 -22.16 8.73 8.32
C MET A 1 -22.49 7.49 9.16
N ALA A 2 -23.75 7.16 9.46
CA ALA A 2 -24.09 6.01 10.32
C ALA A 2 -23.59 4.64 9.81
N ASN A 3 -23.55 4.39 8.51
CA ASN A 3 -23.10 3.10 7.97
C ASN A 3 -21.57 2.91 7.96
N ALA A 4 -20.79 3.98 7.84
CA ALA A 4 -19.33 3.89 7.88
C ALA A 4 -18.82 3.54 9.28
N ASN A 5 -19.40 4.16 10.33
CA ASN A 5 -19.05 3.86 11.71
C ASN A 5 -19.42 2.42 12.11
N LYS A 6 -20.51 1.88 11.52
CA LYS A 6 -20.91 0.47 11.74
C LYS A 6 -19.90 -0.49 11.11
N LEU A 7 -19.46 -0.24 9.87
CA LEU A 7 -18.47 -1.10 9.20
C LEU A 7 -17.13 -1.13 9.98
N THR A 8 -16.64 0.04 10.41
CA THR A 8 -15.43 0.13 11.23
C THR A 8 -15.57 -0.65 12.54
N LEU A 9 -16.71 -0.53 13.21
CA LEU A 9 -17.00 -1.31 14.42
C LEU A 9 -16.98 -2.83 14.14
N PHE A 10 -17.62 -3.28 13.05
CA PHE A 10 -17.60 -4.69 12.66
C PHE A 10 -16.19 -5.19 12.36
N ILE A 11 -15.36 -4.39 11.67
CA ILE A 11 -13.95 -4.71 11.41
C ILE A 11 -13.21 -4.96 12.73
N VAL A 12 -13.33 -4.07 13.71
CA VAL A 12 -12.66 -4.20 15.00
C VAL A 12 -13.17 -5.43 15.77
N ILE A 13 -14.48 -5.64 15.80
CA ILE A 13 -15.08 -6.82 16.47
C ILE A 13 -14.57 -8.12 15.84
N PHE A 14 -14.59 -8.23 14.51
CA PHE A 14 -14.16 -9.43 13.81
C PHE A 14 -12.64 -9.64 13.90
N MET A 15 -11.85 -8.58 13.98
CA MET A 15 -10.41 -8.65 14.28
C MET A 15 -10.18 -9.26 15.69
N LEU A 16 -10.87 -8.77 16.70
CA LEU A 16 -10.77 -9.32 18.07
C LEU A 16 -11.23 -10.79 18.13
N MET A 17 -12.32 -11.12 17.46
CA MET A 17 -12.78 -12.51 17.35
C MET A 17 -11.74 -13.39 16.65
N GLY A 18 -11.05 -12.89 15.62
CA GLY A 18 -9.96 -13.58 14.92
C GLY A 18 -8.79 -13.87 15.86
N ILE A 19 -8.39 -12.90 16.69
CA ILE A 19 -7.34 -13.09 17.71
C ILE A 19 -7.75 -14.18 18.71
N LEU A 20 -8.95 -14.10 19.27
CA LEU A 20 -9.42 -15.05 20.28
C LEU A 20 -9.56 -16.47 19.70
N SER A 21 -10.16 -16.61 18.52
CA SER A 21 -10.34 -17.93 17.87
C SER A 21 -9.01 -18.54 17.46
N GLY A 22 -8.09 -17.74 16.87
CA GLY A 22 -6.76 -18.20 16.50
C GLY A 22 -5.95 -18.65 17.72
N ALA A 23 -5.99 -17.89 18.82
CA ALA A 23 -5.32 -18.25 20.07
C ALA A 23 -5.90 -19.54 20.70
N ALA A 24 -7.24 -19.69 20.70
CA ALA A 24 -7.87 -20.89 21.20
C ALA A 24 -7.49 -22.14 20.36
N ILE A 25 -7.49 -22.03 19.04
CA ILE A 25 -7.11 -23.13 18.15
C ILE A 25 -5.64 -23.47 18.34
N HIS A 26 -4.75 -22.47 18.44
CA HIS A 26 -3.33 -22.71 18.71
C HIS A 26 -3.09 -23.45 20.03
N ALA A 27 -3.87 -23.11 21.08
CA ALA A 27 -3.69 -23.68 22.42
C ALA A 27 -4.28 -25.09 22.60
N TYR A 28 -5.40 -25.40 21.92
CA TYR A 28 -6.18 -26.61 22.20
C TYR A 28 -6.28 -27.60 21.03
N ALA A 29 -5.94 -27.19 19.79
CA ALA A 29 -6.08 -28.06 18.63
C ALA A 29 -4.77 -28.83 18.34
N THR A 30 -4.92 -29.98 17.66
CA THR A 30 -3.75 -30.73 17.16
C THR A 30 -3.08 -30.00 15.99
N PRO A 31 -1.78 -30.21 15.72
CA PRO A 31 -1.08 -29.56 14.58
C PRO A 31 -1.78 -29.77 13.25
N THR A 32 -2.36 -30.94 13.01
CA THR A 32 -3.16 -31.26 11.81
C THR A 32 -4.44 -30.45 11.73
N THR A 33 -5.12 -30.24 12.85
CA THR A 33 -6.33 -29.38 12.92
C THR A 33 -5.98 -27.92 12.73
N VAL A 34 -4.85 -27.44 13.28
CA VAL A 34 -4.36 -26.07 13.08
C VAL A 34 -4.08 -25.79 11.62
N SER A 35 -3.36 -26.71 10.93
CA SER A 35 -3.08 -26.57 9.49
C SER A 35 -4.39 -26.56 8.68
N ALA A 36 -5.26 -27.53 8.90
CA ALA A 36 -6.54 -27.60 8.22
C ALA A 36 -7.43 -26.36 8.46
N TRP A 37 -7.43 -25.82 9.67
CA TRP A 37 -8.11 -24.57 9.97
C TRP A 37 -7.52 -23.40 9.19
N ALA A 38 -6.19 -23.23 9.26
CA ALA A 38 -5.50 -22.14 8.58
C ALA A 38 -5.75 -22.17 7.08
N ASP A 39 -5.62 -23.34 6.43
CA ASP A 39 -5.83 -23.51 5.00
C ASP A 39 -7.28 -23.22 4.57
N ASN A 40 -8.26 -23.68 5.34
CA ASN A 40 -9.67 -23.48 4.99
C ASN A 40 -10.14 -22.04 5.28
N ILE A 41 -9.72 -21.44 6.39
CA ILE A 41 -10.21 -20.11 6.76
C ILE A 41 -9.61 -19.00 5.85
N THR A 42 -8.38 -19.18 5.36
CA THR A 42 -7.75 -18.23 4.42
C THR A 42 -8.50 -18.10 3.11
N LEU A 43 -9.31 -19.07 2.72
CA LEU A 43 -10.19 -18.96 1.55
C LEU A 43 -11.08 -17.71 1.59
N LEU A 44 -11.54 -17.30 2.79
CA LEU A 44 -12.34 -16.08 2.93
C LEU A 44 -11.50 -14.81 2.68
N THR A 45 -10.25 -14.81 3.11
CA THR A 45 -9.31 -13.72 2.83
C THR A 45 -9.01 -13.64 1.34
N ASP A 46 -8.71 -14.79 0.72
CA ASP A 46 -8.39 -14.88 -0.71
C ASP A 46 -9.59 -14.45 -1.57
N LEU A 47 -10.80 -14.86 -1.18
CA LEU A 47 -12.03 -14.42 -1.85
C LEU A 47 -12.17 -12.90 -1.81
N PHE A 48 -12.01 -12.30 -0.63
CA PHE A 48 -12.09 -10.85 -0.48
C PHE A 48 -11.03 -10.12 -1.30
N LEU A 49 -9.77 -10.58 -1.26
CA LEU A 49 -8.69 -9.98 -2.03
C LEU A 49 -8.93 -10.13 -3.55
N ARG A 50 -9.48 -11.24 -4.01
CA ARG A 50 -9.88 -11.42 -5.41
C ARG A 50 -11.00 -10.46 -5.82
N LEU A 51 -12.02 -10.29 -4.95
CA LEU A 51 -13.11 -9.33 -5.18
C LEU A 51 -12.60 -7.88 -5.24
N ILE A 52 -11.67 -7.50 -4.39
CA ILE A 52 -11.03 -6.17 -4.44
C ILE A 52 -10.22 -6.01 -5.72
N LYS A 53 -9.33 -6.98 -6.05
CA LYS A 53 -8.51 -6.91 -7.26
C LYS A 53 -9.34 -6.78 -8.54
N MET A 54 -10.48 -7.44 -8.61
CA MET A 54 -11.43 -7.33 -9.74
C MET A 54 -11.88 -5.87 -10.00
N VAL A 55 -11.96 -5.05 -8.95
CA VAL A 55 -12.43 -3.67 -9.05
C VAL A 55 -11.29 -2.69 -9.37
N ILE A 56 -10.07 -2.95 -8.90
CA ILE A 56 -8.97 -1.97 -8.92
C ILE A 56 -8.58 -1.59 -10.33
N ALA A 57 -8.32 -2.56 -11.22
CA ALA A 57 -7.87 -2.31 -12.58
C ALA A 57 -8.82 -1.40 -13.39
N PRO A 58 -10.12 -1.69 -13.51
CA PRO A 58 -11.05 -0.83 -14.23
C PRO A 58 -11.28 0.52 -13.51
N LEU A 59 -11.24 0.55 -12.18
CA LEU A 59 -11.39 1.80 -11.41
C LEU A 59 -10.19 2.73 -11.65
N VAL A 60 -8.97 2.23 -11.53
CA VAL A 60 -7.74 3.01 -11.77
C VAL A 60 -7.72 3.54 -13.20
N PHE A 61 -7.97 2.68 -14.18
CA PHE A 61 -8.00 3.10 -15.58
C PHE A 61 -9.03 4.22 -15.83
N SER A 62 -10.27 4.01 -15.41
CA SER A 62 -11.33 4.98 -15.68
C SER A 62 -11.13 6.29 -14.93
N THR A 63 -10.78 6.25 -13.62
CA THR A 63 -10.59 7.47 -12.82
C THR A 63 -9.38 8.27 -13.28
N LEU A 64 -8.24 7.61 -13.51
CA LEU A 64 -7.00 8.27 -13.93
C LEU A 64 -7.14 8.90 -15.31
N THR A 65 -7.70 8.15 -16.28
CA THR A 65 -7.95 8.67 -17.64
C THR A 65 -8.85 9.91 -17.60
N VAL A 66 -9.97 9.85 -16.87
CA VAL A 66 -10.86 11.00 -16.69
C VAL A 66 -10.15 12.16 -16.02
N GLY A 67 -9.36 11.89 -14.96
CA GLY A 67 -8.58 12.92 -14.27
C GLY A 67 -7.66 13.68 -15.22
N ILE A 68 -6.92 12.94 -16.07
CA ILE A 68 -6.00 13.52 -17.07
C ILE A 68 -6.75 14.32 -18.13
N MET A 69 -7.82 13.74 -18.70
CA MET A 69 -8.61 14.41 -19.75
C MET A 69 -9.27 15.70 -19.27
N ARG A 70 -9.68 15.77 -17.98
CA ARG A 70 -10.28 16.96 -17.37
C ARG A 70 -9.26 17.99 -16.91
N LEU A 71 -7.99 17.62 -16.67
CA LEU A 71 -6.91 18.59 -16.41
C LEU A 71 -6.61 19.43 -17.66
N GLY A 72 -6.96 18.93 -18.85
CA GLY A 72 -7.04 19.65 -20.11
C GLY A 72 -5.68 20.00 -20.72
N GLU A 73 -4.82 20.71 -19.98
CA GLU A 73 -3.52 21.17 -20.47
C GLU A 73 -2.39 20.24 -20.09
N THR A 74 -1.61 19.79 -21.05
CA THR A 74 -0.39 18.97 -20.84
C THR A 74 0.59 19.63 -19.86
N ALA A 75 0.66 20.95 -19.85
CA ALA A 75 1.48 21.71 -18.90
C ALA A 75 1.03 21.52 -17.45
N THR A 76 -0.26 21.48 -17.18
CA THR A 76 -0.84 21.25 -15.85
C THR A 76 -0.57 19.82 -15.38
N ILE A 77 -0.73 18.83 -16.26
CA ILE A 77 -0.39 17.41 -15.97
C ILE A 77 1.09 17.27 -15.61
N GLY A 78 1.97 17.89 -16.40
CA GLY A 78 3.42 17.89 -16.14
C GLY A 78 3.78 18.57 -14.81
N ARG A 79 3.16 19.71 -14.51
CA ARG A 79 3.40 20.45 -13.26
C ARG A 79 2.93 19.67 -12.03
N VAL A 80 1.72 19.16 -12.03
CA VAL A 80 1.16 18.37 -10.91
C VAL A 80 1.92 17.06 -10.76
N GLY A 81 2.19 16.36 -11.86
CA GLY A 81 2.97 15.12 -11.85
C GLY A 81 4.40 15.33 -11.34
N GLY A 82 5.07 16.39 -11.77
CA GLY A 82 6.39 16.75 -11.28
C GLY A 82 6.43 17.03 -9.78
N LYS A 83 5.48 17.83 -9.27
CA LYS A 83 5.33 18.06 -7.81
C LYS A 83 5.03 16.78 -7.05
N ALA A 84 4.16 15.91 -7.59
CA ALA A 84 3.86 14.61 -7.00
C ALA A 84 5.11 13.74 -6.90
N MET A 85 5.89 13.63 -7.98
CA MET A 85 7.12 12.84 -8.01
C MET A 85 8.19 13.35 -7.03
N VAL A 86 8.37 14.67 -6.92
CA VAL A 86 9.25 15.27 -5.92
C VAL A 86 8.82 14.88 -4.51
N TRP A 87 7.52 14.97 -4.22
CA TRP A 87 6.99 14.54 -2.90
C TRP A 87 7.21 13.05 -2.66
N PHE A 88 6.92 12.19 -3.64
CA PHE A 88 7.07 10.74 -3.52
C PHE A 88 8.52 10.29 -3.30
N ILE A 89 9.47 10.92 -3.98
CA ILE A 89 10.90 10.66 -3.78
C ILE A 89 11.33 11.14 -2.40
N THR A 90 10.97 12.36 -2.02
CA THR A 90 11.34 12.95 -0.73
C THR A 90 10.78 12.15 0.43
N SER A 91 9.50 11.76 0.39
CA SER A 91 8.86 10.94 1.42
C SER A 91 9.45 9.52 1.49
N SER A 92 9.84 8.93 0.33
CA SER A 92 10.53 7.65 0.28
C SER A 92 11.91 7.71 0.94
N VAL A 93 12.72 8.71 0.62
CA VAL A 93 14.04 8.92 1.24
C VAL A 93 13.91 9.15 2.75
N LEU A 94 12.96 10.00 3.16
CA LEU A 94 12.69 10.24 4.58
C LEU A 94 12.34 8.95 5.31
N SER A 95 11.49 8.11 4.72
CA SER A 95 11.06 6.84 5.30
C SER A 95 12.21 5.85 5.48
N ILE A 96 13.07 5.76 4.46
CA ILE A 96 14.31 4.97 4.53
C ILE A 96 15.20 5.46 5.67
N LEU A 97 15.41 6.77 5.76
CA LEU A 97 16.27 7.35 6.81
C LEU A 97 15.72 7.06 8.20
N VAL A 98 14.42 7.23 8.43
CA VAL A 98 13.81 6.90 9.73
C VAL A 98 13.96 5.42 10.04
N GLY A 99 13.70 4.52 9.08
CA GLY A 99 13.88 3.08 9.26
C GLY A 99 15.33 2.73 9.61
N LEU A 100 16.30 3.28 8.87
CA LEU A 100 17.74 3.09 9.13
C LEU A 100 18.16 3.58 10.51
N VAL A 101 17.75 4.78 10.88
CA VAL A 101 18.10 5.37 12.18
C VAL A 101 17.63 4.45 13.31
N ILE A 102 16.36 4.05 13.30
CA ILE A 102 15.79 3.23 14.37
C ILE A 102 16.46 1.85 14.44
N VAL A 103 16.62 1.14 13.30
CA VAL A 103 17.23 -0.19 13.30
C VAL A 103 18.71 -0.16 13.68
N THR A 104 19.42 0.93 13.33
CA THR A 104 20.82 1.11 13.69
C THR A 104 21.00 1.42 15.18
N PHE A 105 20.09 2.17 15.81
CA PHE A 105 20.14 2.43 17.25
C PHE A 105 19.68 1.22 18.09
N GLN A 106 18.70 0.49 17.61
CA GLN A 106 18.07 -0.60 18.37
C GLN A 106 18.84 -1.92 18.24
N HIS A 107 19.57 -2.13 17.14
CA HIS A 107 20.29 -3.37 16.82
C HIS A 107 19.46 -4.65 17.05
N PRO A 108 18.24 -4.79 16.54
CA PRO A 108 17.35 -5.90 16.88
C PRO A 108 17.85 -7.26 16.39
N GLY A 109 18.77 -7.31 15.44
CA GLY A 109 19.42 -8.53 14.94
C GLY A 109 20.71 -8.90 15.68
N ALA A 110 21.26 -7.99 16.50
CA ALA A 110 22.52 -8.24 17.19
C ALA A 110 22.39 -9.40 18.19
N GLY A 111 23.40 -10.26 18.20
CA GLY A 111 23.45 -11.41 19.11
C GLY A 111 22.75 -12.68 18.60
N LEU A 112 22.05 -12.63 17.46
CA LEU A 112 21.51 -13.84 16.82
C LEU A 112 22.61 -14.73 16.25
N ASN A 113 23.72 -14.15 15.77
CA ASN A 113 24.93 -14.82 15.29
C ASN A 113 24.64 -16.03 14.39
N LEU A 114 23.73 -15.85 13.44
CA LEU A 114 23.30 -16.94 12.58
C LEU A 114 24.43 -17.35 11.60
N ALA A 115 24.62 -18.66 11.42
CA ALA A 115 25.52 -19.17 10.41
C ALA A 115 24.91 -19.00 9.00
N VAL A 116 25.73 -18.54 8.06
CA VAL A 116 25.33 -18.47 6.65
C VAL A 116 25.11 -19.90 6.14
N PRO A 117 23.93 -20.24 5.61
CA PRO A 117 23.67 -21.57 5.04
C PRO A 117 24.65 -21.88 3.91
N LYS A 118 25.17 -23.10 3.87
CA LYS A 118 26.11 -23.55 2.83
C LYS A 118 25.42 -23.85 1.50
N GLU A 119 24.12 -24.12 1.53
CA GLU A 119 23.30 -24.41 0.37
C GLU A 119 22.30 -23.29 0.11
N ALA A 120 21.93 -23.09 -1.16
CA ALA A 120 20.90 -22.11 -1.52
C ALA A 120 19.56 -22.53 -0.91
N VAL A 121 18.98 -21.66 -0.10
CA VAL A 121 17.69 -21.91 0.55
C VAL A 121 16.59 -21.44 -0.40
N ASP A 122 15.68 -22.35 -0.74
CA ASP A 122 14.45 -21.99 -1.47
C ASP A 122 13.49 -21.27 -0.49
N THR A 123 13.28 -20.01 -0.74
CA THR A 123 12.33 -19.18 0.04
C THR A 123 10.89 -19.28 -0.46
N GLY A 124 10.64 -20.02 -1.55
CA GLY A 124 9.33 -20.10 -2.18
C GLY A 124 8.81 -18.76 -2.76
N LEU A 125 9.66 -17.74 -2.83
CA LEU A 125 9.33 -16.44 -3.41
C LEU A 125 9.76 -16.38 -4.88
N ALA A 126 8.85 -16.01 -5.78
CA ALA A 126 9.19 -15.76 -7.18
C ALA A 126 9.99 -14.45 -7.29
N VAL A 127 11.29 -14.56 -7.42
CA VAL A 127 12.22 -13.44 -7.53
C VAL A 127 12.55 -13.19 -8.99
N SER A 128 12.10 -12.07 -9.55
CA SER A 128 12.55 -11.61 -10.86
C SER A 128 13.82 -10.79 -10.71
N GLY A 129 14.88 -11.19 -11.42
CA GLY A 129 16.15 -10.44 -11.39
C GLY A 129 15.94 -8.97 -11.78
N MET A 130 16.46 -8.06 -10.96
CA MET A 130 16.35 -6.62 -11.21
C MET A 130 17.34 -6.20 -12.29
N SER A 131 16.84 -6.05 -13.51
CA SER A 131 17.56 -5.42 -14.62
C SER A 131 16.78 -4.21 -15.10
N LEU A 132 17.47 -3.23 -15.71
CA LEU A 132 16.80 -2.09 -16.35
C LEU A 132 15.77 -2.56 -17.38
N LYS A 133 16.07 -3.63 -18.10
CA LYS A 133 15.15 -4.27 -19.05
C LYS A 133 13.92 -4.83 -18.33
N GLY A 134 14.11 -5.51 -17.19
CA GLY A 134 13.01 -6.01 -16.36
C GLY A 134 12.14 -4.87 -15.82
N PHE A 135 12.75 -3.78 -15.32
CA PHE A 135 12.00 -2.62 -14.86
C PHE A 135 11.18 -1.97 -15.99
N LEU A 136 11.73 -1.80 -17.18
CA LEU A 136 11.01 -1.25 -18.34
C LEU A 136 9.84 -2.15 -18.76
N SER A 137 10.03 -3.47 -18.79
CA SER A 137 8.97 -4.42 -19.13
C SER A 137 7.84 -4.49 -18.07
N HIS A 138 8.16 -4.25 -16.79
CA HIS A 138 7.14 -4.12 -15.73
C HIS A 138 6.47 -2.74 -15.70
N THR A 139 7.02 -1.74 -16.38
CA THR A 139 6.47 -0.37 -16.40
C THR A 139 5.62 -0.13 -17.63
N ILE A 140 6.07 -0.58 -18.82
CA ILE A 140 5.40 -0.33 -20.10
C ILE A 140 4.65 -1.59 -20.51
N PRO A 141 3.28 -1.55 -20.62
CA PRO A 141 2.51 -2.71 -21.02
C PRO A 141 2.68 -3.04 -22.50
N THR A 142 2.75 -4.33 -22.81
CA THR A 142 2.60 -4.84 -24.19
C THR A 142 1.13 -4.82 -24.61
N SER A 143 0.22 -4.99 -23.64
CA SER A 143 -1.23 -4.98 -23.84
C SER A 143 -1.94 -4.47 -22.59
N ILE A 144 -2.88 -3.54 -22.75
CA ILE A 144 -3.70 -3.07 -21.64
C ILE A 144 -4.59 -4.16 -21.05
N THR A 145 -5.09 -5.04 -21.90
CA THR A 145 -5.94 -6.17 -21.46
C THR A 145 -5.15 -7.16 -20.62
N GLU A 146 -3.92 -7.46 -20.98
CA GLU A 146 -3.00 -8.28 -20.19
C GLU A 146 -2.66 -7.60 -18.84
N ALA A 147 -2.32 -6.32 -18.86
CA ALA A 147 -2.05 -5.55 -17.65
C ALA A 147 -3.24 -5.54 -16.69
N MET A 148 -4.47 -5.40 -17.21
CA MET A 148 -5.70 -5.47 -16.42
C MET A 148 -5.98 -6.87 -15.89
N ALA A 149 -5.78 -7.92 -16.70
CA ALA A 149 -5.99 -9.31 -16.29
C ALA A 149 -5.04 -9.74 -15.16
N ASN A 150 -3.79 -9.26 -15.20
CA ASN A 150 -2.77 -9.54 -14.19
C ASN A 150 -2.76 -8.53 -13.03
N ASN A 151 -3.60 -7.49 -13.06
CA ASN A 151 -3.63 -6.39 -12.09
C ASN A 151 -2.27 -5.66 -11.95
N GLU A 152 -1.55 -5.47 -13.06
CA GLU A 152 -0.30 -4.74 -13.13
C GLU A 152 -0.56 -3.22 -13.06
N ILE A 153 -0.76 -2.70 -11.85
CA ILE A 153 -1.27 -1.34 -11.62
C ILE A 153 -0.36 -0.28 -12.25
N LEU A 154 0.97 -0.44 -12.15
CA LEU A 154 1.92 0.50 -12.77
C LEU A 154 1.75 0.56 -14.29
N GLN A 155 1.58 -0.58 -14.96
CA GLN A 155 1.35 -0.66 -16.40
C GLN A 155 0.01 -0.01 -16.78
N ILE A 156 -1.05 -0.25 -15.98
CA ILE A 156 -2.35 0.40 -16.17
C ILE A 156 -2.24 1.92 -16.03
N VAL A 157 -1.48 2.41 -15.03
CA VAL A 157 -1.22 3.84 -14.84
C VAL A 157 -0.52 4.44 -16.06
N VAL A 158 0.56 3.81 -16.55
CA VAL A 158 1.30 4.30 -17.72
C VAL A 158 0.42 4.33 -18.96
N PHE A 159 -0.34 3.26 -19.23
CA PHE A 159 -1.29 3.24 -20.35
C PHE A 159 -2.35 4.35 -20.22
N SER A 160 -2.94 4.51 -19.02
CA SER A 160 -3.95 5.53 -18.75
C SER A 160 -3.42 6.95 -18.97
N MET A 161 -2.13 7.20 -18.67
CA MET A 161 -1.48 8.48 -18.93
C MET A 161 -1.42 8.76 -20.45
N PHE A 162 -0.91 7.82 -21.24
CA PHE A 162 -0.87 7.98 -22.70
C PHE A 162 -2.28 8.13 -23.30
N PHE A 163 -3.20 7.26 -22.90
CA PHE A 163 -4.56 7.28 -23.39
C PHE A 163 -5.30 8.58 -23.00
N GLY A 164 -5.13 9.04 -21.77
CA GLY A 164 -5.74 10.27 -21.27
C GLY A 164 -5.19 11.52 -21.94
N ILE A 165 -3.86 11.62 -22.16
CA ILE A 165 -3.22 12.73 -22.87
C ILE A 165 -3.69 12.76 -24.33
N ALA A 166 -3.67 11.60 -25.00
CA ALA A 166 -4.16 11.51 -26.38
C ALA A 166 -5.64 11.89 -26.49
N GLY A 167 -6.50 11.37 -25.57
CA GLY A 167 -7.90 11.71 -25.51
C GLY A 167 -8.18 13.20 -25.29
N ALA A 168 -7.39 13.84 -24.41
CA ALA A 168 -7.47 15.29 -24.19
C ALA A 168 -7.16 16.11 -25.46
N SER A 169 -6.27 15.62 -26.32
CA SER A 169 -5.86 16.30 -27.57
C SER A 169 -6.86 16.20 -28.72
N LEU A 170 -7.83 15.26 -28.65
CA LEU A 170 -8.79 15.04 -29.76
C LEU A 170 -9.89 16.10 -29.88
N GLY A 171 -9.93 17.06 -28.96
CA GLY A 171 -10.97 18.10 -28.95
C GLY A 171 -12.29 17.65 -28.30
N GLU A 172 -13.12 18.62 -27.95
CA GLU A 172 -14.29 18.43 -27.07
C GLU A 172 -15.34 17.44 -27.65
N LYS A 173 -15.50 17.40 -28.97
CA LYS A 173 -16.42 16.47 -29.63
C LYS A 173 -16.19 15.00 -29.30
N PHE A 174 -14.93 14.59 -29.14
CA PHE A 174 -14.56 13.20 -28.81
C PHE A 174 -14.24 13.03 -27.33
N ASN A 175 -13.71 14.07 -26.69
CA ASN A 175 -13.34 14.06 -25.28
C ASN A 175 -14.59 13.94 -24.39
N ALA A 176 -15.61 14.77 -24.56
CA ALA A 176 -16.78 14.81 -23.68
C ALA A 176 -17.55 13.47 -23.58
N PRO A 177 -17.88 12.77 -24.69
CA PRO A 177 -18.54 11.47 -24.62
C PRO A 177 -17.67 10.40 -23.93
N LEU A 178 -16.36 10.39 -24.19
CA LEU A 178 -15.44 9.44 -23.59
C LEU A 178 -15.31 9.66 -22.08
N VAL A 179 -15.16 10.90 -21.64
CA VAL A 179 -15.14 11.28 -20.23
C VAL A 179 -16.45 10.87 -19.54
N ALA A 180 -17.61 11.09 -20.18
CA ALA A 180 -18.91 10.68 -19.65
C ALA A 180 -18.97 9.15 -19.46
N ALA A 181 -18.60 8.38 -20.47
CA ALA A 181 -18.60 6.92 -20.42
C ALA A 181 -17.67 6.37 -19.31
N LEU A 182 -16.43 6.87 -19.23
CA LEU A 182 -15.47 6.44 -18.21
C LEU A 182 -15.88 6.86 -16.79
N ASN A 183 -16.57 8.01 -16.64
CA ASN A 183 -17.16 8.39 -15.37
C ASN A 183 -18.22 7.38 -14.91
N VAL A 184 -19.11 6.93 -15.80
CA VAL A 184 -20.10 5.90 -15.47
C VAL A 184 -19.40 4.62 -15.00
N VAL A 185 -18.34 4.18 -15.70
CA VAL A 185 -17.54 3.02 -15.28
C VAL A 185 -16.97 3.22 -13.88
N SER A 186 -16.37 4.38 -13.60
CA SER A 186 -15.80 4.65 -12.26
C SER A 186 -16.86 4.63 -11.16
N HIS A 187 -18.05 5.19 -11.40
CA HIS A 187 -19.17 5.16 -10.46
C HIS A 187 -19.68 3.73 -10.19
N ILE A 188 -19.81 2.92 -11.24
CA ILE A 188 -20.18 1.51 -11.10
C ILE A 188 -19.13 0.78 -10.27
N MET A 189 -17.83 0.96 -10.54
CA MET A 189 -16.76 0.31 -9.78
C MET A 189 -16.74 0.74 -8.32
N LEU A 190 -16.96 2.01 -7.99
CA LEU A 190 -17.10 2.48 -6.61
C LEU A 190 -18.31 1.84 -5.90
N LYS A 191 -19.43 1.68 -6.60
CA LYS A 191 -20.60 0.99 -6.04
C LYS A 191 -20.34 -0.49 -5.79
N VAL A 192 -19.68 -1.18 -6.73
CA VAL A 192 -19.24 -2.58 -6.56
C VAL A 192 -18.29 -2.70 -5.37
N THR A 193 -17.34 -1.76 -5.22
CA THR A 193 -16.48 -1.71 -4.03
C THR A 193 -17.28 -1.66 -2.74
N GLY A 194 -18.34 -0.84 -2.70
CA GLY A 194 -19.25 -0.78 -1.55
C GLY A 194 -19.83 -2.14 -1.19
N TYR A 195 -20.20 -2.95 -2.18
CA TYR A 195 -20.70 -4.32 -1.96
C TYR A 195 -19.59 -5.26 -1.45
N VAL A 196 -18.41 -5.18 -2.05
CA VAL A 196 -17.25 -5.99 -1.65
C VAL A 196 -16.84 -5.69 -0.21
N MET A 197 -16.91 -4.43 0.22
CA MET A 197 -16.55 -4.02 1.58
C MET A 197 -17.42 -4.63 2.68
N TYR A 198 -18.63 -5.15 2.39
CA TYR A 198 -19.42 -5.91 3.38
C TYR A 198 -18.79 -7.25 3.74
N VAL A 199 -17.92 -7.80 2.87
CA VAL A 199 -17.20 -9.06 3.13
C VAL A 199 -15.91 -8.82 3.94
N ALA A 200 -15.41 -7.60 4.00
CA ALA A 200 -14.14 -7.25 4.66
C ALA A 200 -14.05 -7.75 6.13
N PRO A 201 -15.07 -7.60 7.02
CA PRO A 201 -14.95 -8.09 8.38
C PRO A 201 -14.68 -9.60 8.47
N LEU A 202 -15.33 -10.41 7.63
CA LEU A 202 -15.12 -11.86 7.58
C LEU A 202 -13.71 -12.21 7.11
N ALA A 203 -13.21 -11.51 6.09
CA ALA A 203 -11.85 -11.70 5.59
C ALA A 203 -10.79 -11.35 6.64
N ILE A 204 -11.02 -10.29 7.41
CA ILE A 204 -10.13 -9.84 8.49
C ILE A 204 -10.11 -10.87 9.63
N PHE A 205 -11.28 -11.36 10.03
CA PHE A 205 -11.38 -12.46 10.98
C PHE A 205 -10.55 -13.67 10.52
N ALA A 206 -10.73 -14.08 9.28
CA ALA A 206 -10.05 -15.22 8.68
C ALA A 206 -8.53 -15.04 8.65
N ALA A 207 -8.04 -13.89 8.16
CA ALA A 207 -6.62 -13.59 8.08
C ALA A 207 -5.94 -13.63 9.45
N ILE A 208 -6.51 -12.93 10.43
CA ILE A 208 -5.94 -12.86 11.78
C ILE A 208 -6.03 -14.21 12.49
N SER A 209 -7.17 -14.91 12.38
CA SER A 209 -7.36 -16.23 12.99
C SER A 209 -6.36 -17.25 12.44
N SER A 210 -6.14 -17.29 11.11
CA SER A 210 -5.19 -18.19 10.46
C SER A 210 -3.76 -17.95 10.95
N VAL A 211 -3.31 -16.69 10.98
CA VAL A 211 -1.95 -16.33 11.39
C VAL A 211 -1.71 -16.69 12.85
N ILE A 212 -2.64 -16.34 13.75
CA ILE A 212 -2.48 -16.62 15.18
C ILE A 212 -2.64 -18.10 15.49
N ALA A 213 -3.52 -18.83 14.80
CA ALA A 213 -3.62 -20.28 14.93
C ALA A 213 -2.31 -20.97 14.56
N SER A 214 -1.69 -20.56 13.45
CA SER A 214 -0.45 -21.16 12.95
C SER A 214 0.77 -20.80 13.76
N GLN A 215 0.91 -19.53 14.15
CA GLN A 215 2.14 -19.00 14.76
C GLN A 215 2.05 -18.85 16.29
N GLY A 216 0.85 -18.82 16.85
CA GLY A 216 0.59 -18.49 18.25
C GLY A 216 0.90 -17.03 18.58
N LEU A 217 0.44 -16.60 19.76
CA LEU A 217 0.78 -15.25 20.27
C LEU A 217 2.22 -15.15 20.77
N GLY A 218 2.87 -16.28 21.07
CA GLY A 218 4.25 -16.33 21.56
C GLY A 218 5.28 -15.78 20.56
N ILE A 219 5.01 -15.87 19.25
CA ILE A 219 5.90 -15.32 18.24
C ILE A 219 6.07 -13.80 18.38
N LEU A 220 5.01 -13.10 18.81
CA LEU A 220 5.05 -11.66 19.02
C LEU A 220 6.01 -11.28 20.17
N LEU A 221 6.12 -12.14 21.20
CA LEU A 221 7.04 -11.92 22.30
C LEU A 221 8.50 -12.18 21.88
N ASN A 222 8.74 -13.23 21.09
CA ASN A 222 10.08 -13.56 20.59
C ASN A 222 10.64 -12.46 19.67
N TYR A 223 9.77 -11.81 18.89
CA TYR A 223 10.13 -10.72 17.99
C TYR A 223 9.75 -9.32 18.53
N ALA A 224 9.43 -9.22 19.82
CA ALA A 224 8.92 -7.98 20.41
C ALA A 224 9.84 -6.77 20.16
N SER A 225 11.16 -6.97 20.29
CA SER A 225 12.14 -5.91 20.03
C SER A 225 12.11 -5.48 18.56
N PHE A 226 12.11 -6.42 17.63
CA PHE A 226 12.05 -6.13 16.20
C PHE A 226 10.73 -5.45 15.81
N ILE A 227 9.59 -6.02 16.20
CA ILE A 227 8.26 -5.49 15.89
C ILE A 227 8.08 -4.11 16.53
N GLY A 228 8.49 -3.95 17.79
CA GLY A 228 8.41 -2.68 18.51
C GLY A 228 9.21 -1.57 17.83
N GLY A 229 10.45 -1.87 17.41
CA GLY A 229 11.29 -0.93 16.69
C GLY A 229 10.73 -0.58 15.31
N TYR A 230 10.23 -1.57 14.60
CA TYR A 230 9.57 -1.35 13.31
C TYR A 230 8.35 -0.42 13.45
N TYR A 231 7.45 -0.70 14.40
CA TYR A 231 6.29 0.16 14.64
C TYR A 231 6.67 1.55 15.16
N LEU A 232 7.75 1.67 15.93
CA LEU A 232 8.30 2.98 16.29
C LEU A 232 8.75 3.75 15.04
N ALA A 233 9.43 3.10 14.10
CA ALA A 233 9.81 3.70 12.82
C ALA A 233 8.58 4.12 11.99
N VAL A 234 7.53 3.29 11.93
CA VAL A 234 6.26 3.62 11.28
C VAL A 234 5.59 4.83 11.92
N LEU A 235 5.52 4.88 13.24
CA LEU A 235 4.92 6.01 13.98
C LEU A 235 5.72 7.30 13.80
N LEU A 236 7.05 7.25 13.89
CA LEU A 236 7.90 8.41 13.66
C LEU A 236 7.79 8.92 12.23
N THR A 237 7.80 8.03 11.23
CA THR A 237 7.59 8.42 9.83
C THR A 237 6.22 9.06 9.66
N SER A 238 5.18 8.50 10.26
CA SER A 238 3.83 9.09 10.23
C SER A 238 3.81 10.48 10.87
N ALA A 239 4.46 10.64 12.02
CA ALA A 239 4.53 11.92 12.72
C ALA A 239 5.26 12.99 11.89
N VAL A 240 6.36 12.62 11.21
CA VAL A 240 7.09 13.54 10.33
C VAL A 240 6.24 13.91 9.11
N LEU A 241 5.57 12.96 8.47
CA LEU A 241 4.67 13.26 7.35
C LEU A 241 3.53 14.20 7.77
N ILE A 242 2.94 13.98 8.95
CA ILE A 242 1.90 14.84 9.52
C ILE A 242 2.46 16.23 9.82
N ALA A 243 3.65 16.32 10.43
CA ALA A 243 4.30 17.59 10.74
C ALA A 243 4.61 18.43 9.49
N VAL A 244 5.15 17.78 8.44
CA VAL A 244 5.40 18.43 7.15
C VAL A 244 4.08 18.85 6.50
N SER A 245 3.06 18.00 6.52
CA SER A 245 1.74 18.34 5.96
C SER A 245 1.06 19.49 6.73
N TYR A 246 1.30 19.60 8.03
CA TYR A 246 0.82 20.73 8.84
C TYR A 246 1.37 22.07 8.36
N MET A 247 2.58 22.12 7.81
CA MET A 247 3.15 23.37 7.26
C MET A 247 2.33 23.90 6.08
N VAL A 248 1.69 23.01 5.31
CA VAL A 248 0.89 23.35 4.12
C VAL A 248 -0.61 23.40 4.45
N LEU A 249 -1.14 22.35 5.07
CA LEU A 249 -2.58 22.19 5.34
C LEU A 249 -3.03 22.90 6.62
N LYS A 250 -2.09 23.31 7.50
CA LYS A 250 -2.41 23.91 8.80
C LYS A 250 -3.36 22.99 9.60
N LYS A 251 -4.42 23.55 10.20
CA LYS A 251 -5.39 22.79 11.01
C LYS A 251 -6.20 21.76 10.21
N GLU A 252 -6.29 21.90 8.89
CA GLU A 252 -6.99 20.94 8.02
C GLU A 252 -6.37 19.55 8.05
N VAL A 253 -5.11 19.40 8.43
CA VAL A 253 -4.47 18.09 8.59
C VAL A 253 -5.23 17.21 9.58
N PHE A 254 -5.77 17.74 10.67
CA PHE A 254 -6.53 16.95 11.64
C PHE A 254 -7.87 16.47 11.07
N ARG A 255 -8.53 17.28 10.24
CA ARG A 255 -9.73 16.90 9.51
C ARG A 255 -9.39 15.80 8.48
N LEU A 256 -8.27 15.94 7.76
CA LEU A 256 -7.76 14.93 6.85
C LEU A 256 -7.51 13.59 7.55
N LEU A 257 -6.82 13.60 8.69
CA LEU A 257 -6.55 12.39 9.48
C LEU A 257 -7.86 11.70 9.91
N ASN A 258 -8.86 12.46 10.32
CA ASN A 258 -10.17 11.92 10.67
C ASN A 258 -10.89 11.29 9.46
N MET A 259 -10.73 11.84 8.25
CA MET A 259 -11.27 11.25 7.02
C MET A 259 -10.51 9.98 6.60
N LEU A 260 -9.19 9.94 6.82
CA LEU A 260 -8.35 8.82 6.42
C LEU A 260 -8.37 7.64 7.41
N LYS A 261 -8.92 7.79 8.62
CA LYS A 261 -8.93 6.72 9.63
C LYS A 261 -9.55 5.41 9.14
N ASP A 262 -10.66 5.48 8.40
CA ASP A 262 -11.34 4.28 7.89
C ASP A 262 -10.51 3.56 6.81
N PRO A 263 -10.01 4.21 5.74
CA PRO A 263 -9.16 3.55 4.77
C PRO A 263 -7.82 3.07 5.38
N VAL A 264 -7.24 3.80 6.32
CA VAL A 264 -6.03 3.35 7.05
C VAL A 264 -6.32 2.09 7.84
N LEU A 265 -7.47 2.00 8.53
CA LEU A 265 -7.88 0.79 9.25
C LEU A 265 -8.11 -0.40 8.31
N VAL A 266 -8.74 -0.17 7.15
CA VAL A 266 -8.89 -1.24 6.13
C VAL A 266 -7.52 -1.73 5.67
N ALA A 267 -6.60 -0.84 5.32
CA ALA A 267 -5.26 -1.23 4.88
C ALA A 267 -4.48 -1.97 5.99
N PHE A 268 -4.59 -1.51 7.22
CA PHE A 268 -3.96 -2.16 8.38
C PHE A 268 -4.49 -3.58 8.56
N THR A 269 -5.80 -3.76 8.63
CA THR A 269 -6.42 -5.05 8.95
C THR A 269 -6.35 -6.07 7.81
N THR A 270 -6.28 -5.61 6.55
CA THR A 270 -6.13 -6.48 5.37
C THR A 270 -4.68 -6.69 4.95
N SER A 271 -3.72 -6.00 5.56
CA SER A 271 -2.33 -5.94 5.10
C SER A 271 -2.18 -5.53 3.63
N SER A 272 -3.16 -4.79 3.10
CA SER A 272 -3.22 -4.39 1.70
C SER A 272 -3.62 -2.92 1.56
N SER A 273 -2.71 -2.10 1.06
CA SER A 273 -3.03 -0.71 0.73
C SER A 273 -3.97 -0.61 -0.48
N GLU A 274 -3.88 -1.54 -1.42
CA GLU A 274 -4.78 -1.59 -2.59
C GLU A 274 -6.25 -1.79 -2.18
N ALA A 275 -6.53 -2.62 -1.18
CA ALA A 275 -7.88 -2.83 -0.66
C ALA A 275 -8.51 -1.53 -0.12
N ALA A 276 -7.70 -0.57 0.32
CA ALA A 276 -8.16 0.73 0.81
C ALA A 276 -8.30 1.79 -0.30
N TYR A 277 -7.79 1.53 -1.52
CA TYR A 277 -7.74 2.53 -2.59
C TYR A 277 -9.09 3.20 -2.88
N PRO A 278 -10.19 2.45 -3.14
CA PRO A 278 -11.47 3.07 -3.47
C PRO A 278 -12.02 3.94 -2.33
N LYS A 279 -11.81 3.49 -1.08
CA LYS A 279 -12.25 4.23 0.10
C LYS A 279 -11.41 5.48 0.32
N THR A 280 -10.11 5.41 0.05
CA THR A 280 -9.21 6.56 0.11
C THR A 280 -9.63 7.64 -0.90
N LEU A 281 -9.94 7.23 -2.13
CA LEU A 281 -10.43 8.12 -3.18
C LEU A 281 -11.71 8.85 -2.74
N GLU A 282 -12.71 8.10 -2.26
CA GLU A 282 -13.97 8.66 -1.74
C GLU A 282 -13.72 9.69 -0.62
N ARG A 283 -12.88 9.33 0.36
CA ARG A 283 -12.62 10.18 1.52
C ARG A 283 -11.87 11.45 1.18
N LEU A 284 -10.95 11.41 0.22
CA LEU A 284 -10.22 12.60 -0.24
C LEU A 284 -11.13 13.57 -1.00
N VAL A 285 -12.05 13.06 -1.83
CA VAL A 285 -13.05 13.91 -2.49
C VAL A 285 -13.98 14.54 -1.44
N LYS A 286 -14.47 13.77 -0.46
CA LYS A 286 -15.27 14.31 0.67
C LYS A 286 -14.51 15.30 1.54
N PHE A 287 -13.19 15.18 1.65
CA PHE A 287 -12.33 16.16 2.35
C PHE A 287 -12.30 17.51 1.64
N GLY A 288 -12.66 17.57 0.34
CA GLY A 288 -12.66 18.79 -0.48
C GLY A 288 -11.55 18.82 -1.53
N CYS A 289 -10.77 17.72 -1.69
CA CYS A 289 -9.81 17.62 -2.78
C CYS A 289 -10.53 17.54 -4.12
N SER A 290 -10.07 18.33 -5.11
CA SER A 290 -10.58 18.22 -6.47
C SER A 290 -10.48 16.78 -6.98
N ARG A 291 -11.59 16.27 -7.53
CA ARG A 291 -11.66 14.91 -8.08
C ARG A 291 -10.59 14.66 -9.15
N ASN A 292 -10.27 15.66 -9.96
CA ASN A 292 -9.24 15.55 -10.99
C ASN A 292 -7.85 15.30 -10.38
N ILE A 293 -7.50 16.03 -9.30
CA ILE A 293 -6.23 15.83 -8.59
C ILE A 293 -6.21 14.45 -7.90
N VAL A 294 -7.30 14.07 -7.21
CA VAL A 294 -7.38 12.76 -6.55
C VAL A 294 -7.22 11.63 -7.56
N SER A 295 -7.97 11.70 -8.68
CA SER A 295 -7.94 10.68 -9.74
C SER A 295 -6.60 10.57 -10.46
N PHE A 296 -5.80 11.64 -10.47
CA PHE A 296 -4.47 11.66 -11.05
C PHE A 296 -3.38 11.24 -10.06
N VAL A 297 -3.33 11.89 -8.89
CA VAL A 297 -2.21 11.73 -7.94
C VAL A 297 -2.29 10.40 -7.19
N LEU A 298 -3.50 9.99 -6.80
CA LEU A 298 -3.67 8.80 -5.94
C LEU A 298 -3.21 7.50 -6.62
N PRO A 299 -3.60 7.16 -7.87
CA PRO A 299 -3.11 5.96 -8.54
C PRO A 299 -1.61 5.93 -8.73
N ILE A 300 -1.01 7.08 -9.12
CA ILE A 300 0.45 7.20 -9.25
C ILE A 300 1.11 6.99 -7.88
N GLY A 301 0.53 7.53 -6.80
CA GLY A 301 1.02 7.36 -5.45
C GLY A 301 1.06 5.90 -5.00
N TYR A 302 0.07 5.10 -5.37
CA TYR A 302 0.05 3.67 -5.05
C TYR A 302 1.17 2.85 -5.70
N SER A 303 1.78 3.38 -6.77
CA SER A 303 2.95 2.78 -7.41
C SER A 303 4.27 3.41 -6.95
N PHE A 304 4.31 4.71 -6.68
CA PHE A 304 5.55 5.45 -6.47
C PHE A 304 5.76 5.95 -5.03
N ASN A 305 4.69 6.15 -4.25
CA ASN A 305 4.75 6.67 -2.87
C ASN A 305 4.52 5.57 -1.82
N LEU A 306 5.34 4.54 -1.85
CA LEU A 306 5.26 3.39 -0.95
C LEU A 306 6.06 3.61 0.34
N VAL A 307 5.68 4.62 1.12
CA VAL A 307 6.37 5.10 2.34
C VAL A 307 6.61 3.95 3.32
N GLY A 308 5.57 3.15 3.60
CA GLY A 308 5.65 2.02 4.51
C GLY A 308 6.55 0.90 4.00
N SER A 309 6.55 0.67 2.67
CA SER A 309 7.47 -0.30 2.07
C SER A 309 8.92 0.13 2.23
N MET A 310 9.18 1.43 2.22
CA MET A 310 10.53 1.96 2.44
C MET A 310 10.99 1.76 3.88
N VAL A 311 10.13 2.05 4.86
CA VAL A 311 10.42 1.74 6.28
C VAL A 311 10.65 0.25 6.46
N TYR A 312 9.77 -0.58 5.89
CA TYR A 312 9.87 -2.04 5.98
C TYR A 312 11.20 -2.55 5.40
N CYS A 313 11.50 -2.20 4.15
CA CYS A 313 12.68 -2.72 3.46
C CYS A 313 13.98 -2.27 4.11
N SER A 314 14.08 -1.01 4.54
CA SER A 314 15.28 -0.51 5.22
C SER A 314 15.49 -1.19 6.57
N PHE A 315 14.42 -1.34 7.35
CA PHE A 315 14.46 -1.97 8.67
C PHE A 315 14.80 -3.47 8.56
N ALA A 316 14.13 -4.18 7.65
CA ALA A 316 14.30 -5.62 7.47
C ALA A 316 15.66 -5.99 6.87
N ALA A 317 16.16 -5.26 5.87
CA ALA A 317 17.48 -5.51 5.28
C ALA A 317 18.59 -5.36 6.32
N MET A 318 18.55 -4.30 7.12
CA MET A 318 19.52 -4.07 8.18
C MET A 318 19.40 -5.10 9.32
N PHE A 319 18.18 -5.50 9.68
CA PHE A 319 17.98 -6.59 10.66
C PHE A 319 18.63 -7.90 10.21
N ILE A 320 18.42 -8.29 8.95
CA ILE A 320 19.03 -9.52 8.40
C ILE A 320 20.56 -9.38 8.38
N ALA A 321 21.10 -8.24 7.94
CA ALA A 321 22.54 -8.00 7.96
C ALA A 321 23.12 -8.13 9.37
N GLN A 322 22.46 -7.57 10.39
CA GLN A 322 22.84 -7.70 11.80
C GLN A 322 22.77 -9.15 12.30
N ALA A 323 21.70 -9.89 11.94
CA ALA A 323 21.48 -11.26 12.37
C ALA A 323 22.57 -12.23 11.88
N TYR A 324 23.11 -11.97 10.68
CA TYR A 324 24.19 -12.75 10.08
C TYR A 324 25.59 -12.12 10.25
N ASN A 325 25.71 -11.05 11.03
CA ASN A 325 26.95 -10.29 11.23
C ASN A 325 27.63 -9.87 9.90
N VAL A 326 26.84 -9.51 8.88
CA VAL A 326 27.38 -9.01 7.61
C VAL A 326 27.81 -7.56 7.80
N PRO A 327 29.12 -7.25 7.72
CA PRO A 327 29.57 -5.87 7.85
C PRO A 327 29.21 -5.11 6.57
N LEU A 328 28.51 -4.00 6.71
CA LEU A 328 28.15 -3.12 5.61
C LEU A 328 28.80 -1.75 5.83
N SER A 329 29.56 -1.28 4.85
CA SER A 329 30.05 0.10 4.81
C SER A 329 28.91 1.09 4.58
N PHE A 330 29.13 2.35 4.92
CA PHE A 330 28.14 3.42 4.66
C PHE A 330 27.76 3.51 3.17
N SER A 331 28.73 3.31 2.27
CA SER A 331 28.48 3.32 0.82
C SER A 331 27.60 2.15 0.38
N GLU A 332 27.84 0.93 0.91
CA GLU A 332 27.01 -0.25 0.61
C GLU A 332 25.59 -0.08 1.13
N ILE A 333 25.41 0.43 2.35
CA ILE A 333 24.09 0.76 2.89
C ILE A 333 23.37 1.75 1.98
N THR A 334 24.05 2.83 1.56
CA THR A 334 23.46 3.85 0.70
C THR A 334 23.01 3.26 -0.64
N VAL A 335 23.89 2.50 -1.31
CA VAL A 335 23.55 1.85 -2.59
C VAL A 335 22.42 0.84 -2.41
N MET A 336 22.45 0.04 -1.35
CA MET A 336 21.37 -0.91 -1.04
C MET A 336 20.02 -0.21 -0.85
N MET A 337 19.98 0.90 -0.12
CA MET A 337 18.75 1.66 0.09
C MET A 337 18.21 2.29 -1.19
N LEU A 338 19.08 2.83 -2.03
CA LEU A 338 18.69 3.35 -3.35
C LEU A 338 18.17 2.23 -4.25
N THR A 339 18.82 1.06 -4.23
CA THR A 339 18.38 -0.11 -4.99
C THR A 339 16.99 -0.58 -4.50
N LEU A 340 16.78 -0.71 -3.19
CA LEU A 340 15.48 -1.05 -2.60
C LEU A 340 14.41 -0.02 -2.97
N MET A 341 14.76 1.27 -2.95
CA MET A 341 13.84 2.34 -3.34
C MET A 341 13.40 2.21 -4.81
N LEU A 342 14.32 1.94 -5.71
CA LEU A 342 13.99 1.74 -7.14
C LEU A 342 13.21 0.45 -7.36
N ALA A 343 13.65 -0.65 -6.76
CA ALA A 343 13.01 -1.95 -6.83
C ALA A 343 11.57 -1.94 -6.35
N SER A 344 11.29 -1.11 -5.35
CA SER A 344 9.94 -1.00 -4.79
C SER A 344 8.92 -0.37 -5.72
N LYS A 345 9.33 0.37 -6.75
CA LYS A 345 8.43 1.13 -7.63
C LYS A 345 7.58 0.25 -8.56
N GLY A 346 7.86 -1.02 -8.66
CA GLY A 346 7.04 -2.00 -9.41
C GLY A 346 6.25 -2.95 -8.53
N ILE A 347 6.20 -2.71 -7.21
CA ILE A 347 5.55 -3.65 -6.29
C ILE A 347 4.06 -3.31 -6.14
N ALA A 348 3.22 -4.36 -6.17
CA ALA A 348 1.82 -4.26 -5.80
C ALA A 348 1.65 -3.98 -4.29
N GLY A 349 0.62 -3.25 -3.90
CA GLY A 349 0.26 -2.98 -2.50
C GLY A 349 -0.43 -4.17 -1.81
N VAL A 350 0.06 -5.39 -2.06
CA VAL A 350 -0.51 -6.65 -1.55
C VAL A 350 0.39 -7.28 -0.47
N PRO A 351 -0.13 -8.21 0.36
CA PRO A 351 0.66 -8.90 1.37
C PRO A 351 1.93 -9.56 0.80
N ARG A 352 3.01 -9.57 1.58
CA ARG A 352 4.32 -10.17 1.28
C ARG A 352 5.12 -9.56 0.13
N SER A 353 4.61 -8.52 -0.52
CA SER A 353 5.30 -7.89 -1.64
C SER A 353 6.67 -7.30 -1.27
N ALA A 354 6.83 -6.79 -0.06
CA ALA A 354 8.09 -6.26 0.44
C ALA A 354 9.18 -7.33 0.61
N LEU A 355 8.80 -8.56 1.01
CA LEU A 355 9.73 -9.70 1.10
C LEU A 355 10.32 -10.07 -0.26
N VAL A 356 9.52 -10.01 -1.33
CA VAL A 356 9.97 -10.29 -2.71
C VAL A 356 11.06 -9.30 -3.13
N VAL A 357 10.89 -8.02 -2.82
CA VAL A 357 11.91 -6.99 -3.12
C VAL A 357 13.17 -7.20 -2.32
N LEU A 358 13.04 -7.53 -1.04
CA LEU A 358 14.19 -7.87 -0.21
C LEU A 358 14.94 -9.07 -0.80
N ALA A 359 14.23 -10.17 -1.14
CA ALA A 359 14.81 -11.37 -1.73
C ALA A 359 15.58 -11.09 -3.02
N ALA A 360 15.07 -10.17 -3.84
CA ALA A 360 15.73 -9.75 -5.08
C ALA A 360 16.97 -8.86 -4.85
N THR A 361 17.00 -8.10 -3.77
CA THR A 361 18.00 -7.03 -3.58
C THR A 361 19.15 -7.43 -2.66
N ILE A 362 18.85 -8.04 -1.50
CA ILE A 362 19.87 -8.27 -0.46
C ILE A 362 21.02 -9.18 -0.88
N PRO A 363 20.87 -10.17 -1.81
CA PRO A 363 22.01 -10.99 -2.25
C PRO A 363 23.13 -10.19 -2.89
N SER A 364 22.82 -9.09 -3.57
CA SER A 364 23.82 -8.21 -4.21
C SER A 364 24.75 -7.53 -3.19
N PHE A 365 24.41 -7.59 -1.90
CA PHE A 365 25.17 -7.03 -0.78
C PHE A 365 25.71 -8.11 0.17
N ASN A 366 25.83 -9.33 -0.33
CA ASN A 366 26.31 -10.50 0.44
C ASN A 366 25.45 -10.82 1.69
N ILE A 367 24.20 -10.35 1.73
CA ILE A 367 23.26 -10.66 2.79
C ILE A 367 22.52 -11.96 2.42
N PRO A 368 22.54 -13.00 3.29
CA PRO A 368 21.91 -14.28 2.97
C PRO A 368 20.40 -14.17 2.79
N VAL A 369 19.87 -14.67 1.65
CA VAL A 369 18.43 -14.72 1.37
C VAL A 369 17.66 -15.53 2.42
N ALA A 370 18.31 -16.54 3.01
CA ALA A 370 17.77 -17.32 4.13
C ALA A 370 17.28 -16.47 5.31
N GLY A 371 17.83 -15.27 5.48
CA GLY A 371 17.37 -14.31 6.48
C GLY A 371 15.92 -13.86 6.32
N ILE A 372 15.36 -13.97 5.12
CA ILE A 372 13.95 -13.68 4.86
C ILE A 372 13.03 -14.63 5.62
N LEU A 373 13.46 -15.90 5.83
CA LEU A 373 12.69 -16.87 6.61
C LEU A 373 12.46 -16.40 8.05
N LEU A 374 13.36 -15.59 8.62
CA LEU A 374 13.19 -15.01 9.95
C LEU A 374 11.97 -14.05 9.99
N LEU A 375 11.70 -13.41 8.89
CA LEU A 375 10.60 -12.42 8.78
C LEU A 375 9.27 -13.06 8.38
N MET A 376 9.30 -14.19 7.67
CA MET A 376 8.08 -14.80 7.11
C MET A 376 7.02 -15.11 8.18
N GLY A 377 7.45 -15.47 9.39
CA GLY A 377 6.52 -15.79 10.49
C GLY A 377 5.80 -14.58 11.07
N ILE A 378 6.40 -13.38 10.97
CA ILE A 378 5.85 -12.13 11.51
C ILE A 378 5.45 -11.14 10.43
N ASP A 379 5.71 -11.46 9.17
CA ASP A 379 5.52 -10.57 8.03
C ASP A 379 4.12 -9.96 7.95
N HIS A 380 3.10 -10.75 8.27
CA HIS A 380 1.72 -10.26 8.27
C HIS A 380 1.53 -9.06 9.21
N PHE A 381 2.12 -9.10 10.41
CA PHE A 381 2.04 -7.99 11.37
C PHE A 381 2.83 -6.77 10.89
N LEU A 382 3.94 -6.98 10.21
CA LEU A 382 4.72 -5.90 9.61
C LEU A 382 3.97 -5.27 8.44
N ASP A 383 3.37 -6.09 7.59
CA ASP A 383 2.57 -5.65 6.44
C ASP A 383 1.32 -4.86 6.84
N MET A 384 0.73 -5.12 8.01
CA MET A 384 -0.35 -4.29 8.57
C MET A 384 0.11 -2.83 8.72
N GLY A 385 1.24 -2.59 9.39
CA GLY A 385 1.82 -1.25 9.58
C GLY A 385 2.26 -0.62 8.27
N ARG A 386 2.92 -1.39 7.40
CA ARG A 386 3.36 -0.99 6.06
C ARG A 386 2.19 -0.45 5.23
N SER A 387 1.11 -1.20 5.16
CA SER A 387 -0.06 -0.85 4.35
C SER A 387 -0.81 0.36 4.89
N ALA A 388 -0.92 0.48 6.19
CA ALA A 388 -1.56 1.62 6.85
C ALA A 388 -0.85 2.94 6.54
N ILE A 389 0.48 2.98 6.70
CA ILE A 389 1.25 4.21 6.44
C ILE A 389 1.35 4.53 4.95
N ASN A 390 1.29 3.53 4.05
CA ASN A 390 1.19 3.77 2.61
C ASN A 390 -0.08 4.55 2.27
N VAL A 391 -1.22 4.16 2.83
CA VAL A 391 -2.50 4.86 2.63
C VAL A 391 -2.46 6.27 3.23
N LEU A 392 -1.93 6.41 4.43
CA LEU A 392 -1.77 7.71 5.08
C LEU A 392 -0.88 8.65 4.24
N GLY A 393 0.29 8.18 3.80
CA GLY A 393 1.22 8.95 2.98
C GLY A 393 0.63 9.38 1.63
N ASN A 394 -0.14 8.50 0.98
CA ASN A 394 -0.83 8.81 -0.27
C ASN A 394 -1.96 9.84 -0.07
N GLY A 395 -2.72 9.70 1.01
CA GLY A 395 -3.77 10.66 1.36
C GLY A 395 -3.20 12.05 1.65
N ILE A 396 -2.13 12.13 2.43
CA ILE A 396 -1.41 13.39 2.73
C ILE A 396 -0.88 14.02 1.44
N ALA A 397 -0.17 13.24 0.60
CA ALA A 397 0.39 13.73 -0.66
C ALA A 397 -0.69 14.34 -1.55
N THR A 398 -1.81 13.66 -1.72
CA THR A 398 -2.92 14.11 -2.56
C THR A 398 -3.56 15.39 -2.01
N ALA A 399 -3.80 15.47 -0.71
CA ALA A 399 -4.37 16.66 -0.08
C ALA A 399 -3.45 17.88 -0.17
N MET A 400 -2.14 17.69 0.07
CA MET A 400 -1.15 18.76 -0.06
C MET A 400 -1.05 19.28 -1.50
N LEU A 401 -1.06 18.39 -2.49
CA LEU A 401 -1.03 18.78 -3.89
C LEU A 401 -2.31 19.52 -4.29
N SER A 402 -3.49 19.05 -3.84
CA SER A 402 -4.75 19.78 -4.01
C SER A 402 -4.69 21.20 -3.45
N LYS A 403 -4.12 21.38 -2.25
CA LYS A 403 -3.96 22.69 -1.63
C LYS A 403 -2.98 23.58 -2.41
N ASN A 404 -1.84 23.02 -2.81
CA ASN A 404 -0.81 23.75 -3.56
C ASN A 404 -1.25 24.20 -4.96
N GLU A 405 -2.21 23.49 -5.55
CA GLU A 405 -2.83 23.87 -6.84
C GLU A 405 -4.05 24.80 -6.67
N GLY A 406 -4.40 25.16 -5.43
CA GLY A 406 -5.58 25.98 -5.17
C GLY A 406 -6.92 25.25 -5.43
N LEU A 407 -6.90 23.93 -5.44
CA LEU A 407 -8.01 23.04 -5.77
C LEU A 407 -8.51 22.24 -4.55
N LEU A 408 -8.29 22.77 -3.35
CA LEU A 408 -8.86 22.28 -2.10
C LEU A 408 -9.99 23.24 -1.68
N THR A 409 -11.20 22.72 -1.53
CA THR A 409 -12.35 23.48 -1.02
C THR A 409 -12.48 23.27 0.48
N ASP A 410 -12.91 24.31 1.22
CA ASP A 410 -13.09 24.26 2.67
C ASP A 410 -14.40 23.55 3.07
N GLU A 411 -15.34 23.39 2.13
CA GLU A 411 -16.61 22.68 2.32
C GLU A 411 -16.45 21.19 2.03
N GLU A 412 -17.16 20.33 2.81
CA GLU A 412 -17.31 18.91 2.45
C GLU A 412 -17.99 18.82 1.09
N ALA A 413 -17.21 18.54 0.06
CA ALA A 413 -17.77 18.31 -1.26
C ALA A 413 -18.61 17.04 -1.20
N GLN A 414 -19.92 17.17 -1.48
CA GLN A 414 -20.74 15.99 -1.72
C GLN A 414 -20.24 15.37 -3.03
N PRO A 415 -19.82 14.11 -3.03
CA PRO A 415 -19.44 13.44 -4.26
C PRO A 415 -20.63 13.41 -5.21
N ASP A 416 -20.41 13.66 -6.49
CA ASP A 416 -21.48 13.73 -7.52
C ASP A 416 -22.43 12.52 -7.48
N TRP A 417 -21.94 11.33 -7.10
CA TRP A 417 -22.75 10.12 -6.92
C TRP A 417 -23.67 10.10 -5.68
N GLU A 418 -23.49 11.01 -4.72
CA GLU A 418 -24.42 11.20 -3.57
C GLU A 418 -25.47 12.26 -3.90
N VAL A 419 -25.15 13.23 -4.76
CA VAL A 419 -26.08 14.25 -5.25
C VAL A 419 -27.13 13.60 -6.15
N GLU A 420 -26.73 12.74 -7.08
CA GLU A 420 -27.66 11.97 -7.93
C GLU A 420 -28.61 11.04 -7.14
N LYS A 421 -28.23 10.60 -5.94
CA LYS A 421 -29.11 9.80 -5.06
C LYS A 421 -30.18 10.62 -4.35
N ALA A 422 -29.99 11.93 -4.23
CA ALA A 422 -30.97 12.82 -3.61
C ALA A 422 -32.00 13.34 -4.64
N GLU A 423 -31.67 13.23 -5.94
CA GLU A 423 -32.51 13.64 -7.05
C GLU A 423 -33.26 12.47 -7.72
N ALA A 424 -32.97 11.22 -7.38
CA ALA A 424 -33.62 10.00 -7.86
C ALA A 424 -34.51 9.36 -6.78
#